data_5cfcda834de102d2bc813e954a491025
#
_entry.id   5cfcda834de102d2bc813e954a491025
#
_cell.length_a   1.000
_cell.length_b   1.000
_cell.length_c   1.000
_cell.angle_alpha   90.00
_cell.angle_beta   90.00
_cell.angle_gamma   90.00
#
_symmetry.space_group_name_H-M   'P 1'
#
loop_
_entity.id
_entity.type
_entity.pdbx_description
1 polymer ?
#
loop_
_entity_poly.entity_id
_entity_poly.type
_entity_poly.pdbx_seq_one_letter_code
_entity_poly.pdbx_strand_id
1 'polypeptide(L)'
;NGFSGYFQGPKFAASIPEIRGFVRYQSNNVDMKTGTEITSQEMFYTDTDFFATFSFPLLKGNPATALKEPNSVVLSEDMAMQQFGTTDALGKTMLFKKDDRFEPYVVTGVAKNCPQNSSIRFRVLMPMIVSKEDASNNENWFNFFMNTFVVLTPGADTAKKKKKMKQVYE
;
A
#
# COMPACT_ATOMS: atom_id res chain seq x y z
N ASN A 1 9.09 10.84 -6.92
CA ASN A 1 9.25 9.41 -6.68
C ASN A 1 10.72 9.15 -6.37
N GLY A 2 11.04 8.70 -5.19
CA GLY A 2 12.36 8.27 -4.77
C GLY A 2 12.21 7.06 -3.86
N PHE A 3 13.12 6.12 -3.96
CA PHE A 3 13.24 5.05 -2.98
C PHE A 3 13.61 5.68 -1.65
N SER A 4 12.89 5.36 -0.61
CA SER A 4 13.11 5.90 0.73
C SER A 4 13.05 4.79 1.77
N GLY A 5 13.78 4.95 2.86
CA GLY A 5 13.69 4.04 3.99
C GLY A 5 12.36 4.19 4.72
N TYR A 6 11.99 3.21 5.52
CA TYR A 6 10.73 3.09 6.25
C TYR A 6 10.36 4.34 7.06
N PHE A 7 11.34 4.98 7.69
CA PHE A 7 11.13 6.13 8.59
C PHE A 7 11.18 7.51 7.93
N GLN A 8 11.44 7.56 6.63
CA GLN A 8 11.63 8.86 5.94
C GLN A 8 10.30 9.61 5.77
N GLY A 9 9.21 8.91 5.50
CA GLY A 9 7.89 9.52 5.42
C GLY A 9 7.50 10.27 6.70
N PRO A 10 7.53 9.62 7.88
CA PRO A 10 7.30 10.27 9.17
C PRO A 10 8.24 11.45 9.44
N LYS A 11 9.55 11.32 9.15
CA LYS A 11 10.53 12.41 9.31
C LYS A 11 10.22 13.60 8.42
N PHE A 12 9.85 13.38 7.16
CA PHE A 12 9.46 14.46 6.26
C PHE A 12 8.21 15.18 6.74
N ALA A 13 7.18 14.44 7.16
CA ALA A 13 5.95 15.03 7.68
C ALA A 13 6.20 15.87 8.94
N ALA A 14 7.11 15.44 9.80
CA ALA A 14 7.48 16.16 11.02
C ALA A 14 8.35 17.41 10.75
N SER A 15 9.19 17.38 9.72
CA SER A 15 10.20 18.41 9.46
C SER A 15 9.77 19.46 8.43
N ILE A 16 8.73 19.18 7.64
CA ILE A 16 8.27 20.05 6.55
C ILE A 16 6.79 20.37 6.74
N PRO A 17 6.46 21.57 7.24
CA PRO A 17 5.07 21.97 7.58
C PRO A 17 4.09 21.91 6.39
N GLU A 18 4.60 21.95 5.17
CA GLU A 18 3.79 21.90 3.96
C GLU A 18 3.41 20.48 3.53
N ILE A 19 3.91 19.44 4.22
CA ILE A 19 3.51 18.05 4.01
C ILE A 19 2.28 17.76 4.88
N ARG A 20 1.15 17.55 4.24
CA ARG A 20 -0.12 17.22 4.92
C ARG A 20 -0.25 15.74 5.28
N GLY A 21 0.50 14.89 4.60
CA GLY A 21 0.49 13.46 4.83
C GLY A 21 1.51 12.75 3.96
N PHE A 22 1.74 11.51 4.28
CA PHE A 22 2.57 10.61 3.48
C PHE A 22 1.90 9.25 3.39
N VAL A 23 2.20 8.51 2.33
CA VAL A 23 1.79 7.11 2.16
C VAL A 23 2.98 6.33 1.67
N ARG A 24 3.29 5.25 2.37
CA ARG A 24 4.32 4.29 1.98
C ARG A 24 3.69 3.20 1.12
N TYR A 25 4.47 2.72 0.19
CA TYR A 25 4.01 1.77 -0.80
C TYR A 25 5.17 0.88 -1.25
N GLN A 26 4.99 -0.43 -1.16
CA GLN A 26 5.96 -1.41 -1.62
C GLN A 26 5.26 -2.59 -2.28
N SER A 27 5.98 -3.35 -3.12
CA SER A 27 5.48 -4.58 -3.70
C SER A 27 6.43 -5.75 -3.44
N ASN A 28 5.85 -6.91 -3.29
CA ASN A 28 6.54 -8.20 -3.22
C ASN A 28 5.73 -9.25 -3.94
N ASN A 29 6.40 -10.26 -4.49
CA ASN A 29 5.74 -11.44 -5.01
C ASN A 29 5.41 -12.42 -3.88
N VAL A 30 4.16 -12.86 -3.83
CA VAL A 30 3.65 -13.79 -2.82
C VAL A 30 2.89 -14.91 -3.52
N ASP A 31 3.06 -16.13 -3.05
CA ASP A 31 2.29 -17.27 -3.54
C ASP A 31 0.83 -17.16 -3.10
N MET A 32 -0.06 -17.22 -4.07
CA MET A 32 -1.51 -17.23 -3.89
C MET A 32 -2.05 -18.60 -4.25
N LYS A 33 -2.92 -19.15 -3.41
CA LYS A 33 -3.56 -20.45 -3.64
C LYS A 33 -5.01 -20.29 -4.02
N THR A 34 -5.38 -20.84 -5.17
CA THR A 34 -6.76 -20.91 -5.66
C THR A 34 -7.12 -22.37 -5.90
N GLY A 35 -7.95 -22.95 -5.05
CA GLY A 35 -8.21 -24.39 -5.06
C GLY A 35 -6.92 -25.19 -4.81
N THR A 36 -6.48 -25.96 -5.80
CA THR A 36 -5.22 -26.72 -5.76
C THR A 36 -4.05 -26.02 -6.45
N GLU A 37 -4.33 -24.95 -7.18
CA GLU A 37 -3.34 -24.20 -7.94
C GLU A 37 -2.64 -23.16 -7.05
N ILE A 38 -1.32 -23.04 -7.23
CA ILE A 38 -0.49 -22.03 -6.58
C ILE A 38 0.13 -21.17 -7.67
N THR A 39 -0.10 -19.87 -7.61
CA THR A 39 0.45 -18.89 -8.55
C THR A 39 1.17 -17.78 -7.80
N SER A 40 2.27 -17.29 -8.37
CA SER A 40 2.95 -16.11 -7.83
C SER A 40 2.20 -14.85 -8.22
N GLN A 41 1.80 -14.05 -7.23
CA GLN A 41 1.06 -12.81 -7.41
C GLN A 41 1.85 -11.64 -6.83
N GLU A 42 2.00 -10.58 -7.61
CA GLU A 42 2.54 -9.32 -7.10
C GLU A 42 1.54 -8.68 -6.14
N MET A 43 1.96 -8.53 -4.89
CA MET A 43 1.19 -7.93 -3.81
C MET A 43 1.74 -6.56 -3.52
N PHE A 44 0.85 -5.60 -3.29
CA PHE A 44 1.19 -4.26 -2.89
C PHE A 44 0.80 -4.02 -1.44
N TYR A 45 1.72 -3.43 -0.69
CA TYR A 45 1.53 -3.09 0.72
C TYR A 45 1.57 -1.59 0.88
N THR A 46 0.65 -1.04 1.67
CA THR A 46 0.54 0.39 1.89
C THR A 46 0.02 0.73 3.28
N ASP A 47 0.19 1.97 3.68
CA ASP A 47 -0.39 2.48 4.93
C ASP A 47 -1.92 2.42 4.91
N THR A 48 -2.53 2.31 6.08
CA THR A 48 -3.98 2.11 6.24
C THR A 48 -4.83 3.28 5.75
N ASP A 49 -4.25 4.46 5.67
CA ASP A 49 -4.89 5.70 5.19
C ASP A 49 -4.68 5.99 3.69
N PHE A 50 -4.24 4.98 2.94
CA PHE A 50 -4.04 5.09 1.48
C PHE A 50 -5.24 5.67 0.76
N PHE A 51 -6.45 5.16 1.01
CA PHE A 51 -7.67 5.63 0.36
C PHE A 51 -8.16 6.99 0.87
N ALA A 52 -7.80 7.38 2.09
CA ALA A 52 -8.06 8.71 2.61
C ALA A 52 -7.13 9.77 1.99
N THR A 53 -5.90 9.36 1.67
CA THR A 53 -4.86 10.23 1.11
C THR A 53 -4.97 10.34 -0.41
N PHE A 54 -5.29 9.23 -1.07
CA PHE A 54 -5.48 9.17 -2.53
C PHE A 54 -6.95 8.88 -2.85
N SER A 55 -7.53 9.68 -3.72
CA SER A 55 -8.91 9.52 -4.18
C SER A 55 -9.06 8.37 -5.18
N PHE A 56 -8.59 7.16 -4.79
CA PHE A 56 -8.85 5.96 -5.58
C PHE A 56 -10.30 5.52 -5.37
N PRO A 57 -11.09 5.39 -6.46
CA PRO A 57 -12.48 4.98 -6.32
C PRO A 57 -12.58 3.50 -5.97
N LEU A 58 -13.28 3.18 -4.89
CA LEU A 58 -13.74 1.83 -4.60
C LEU A 58 -15.09 1.60 -5.28
N LEU A 59 -15.20 0.49 -6.00
CA LEU A 59 -16.48 -0.01 -6.53
C LEU A 59 -17.32 -0.63 -5.42
N LYS A 60 -16.65 -1.30 -4.48
CA LYS A 60 -17.21 -1.97 -3.31
C LYS A 60 -16.32 -1.76 -2.10
N GLY A 61 -16.93 -1.67 -0.93
CA GLY A 61 -16.22 -1.48 0.34
C GLY A 61 -16.19 -0.03 0.79
N ASN A 62 -15.66 0.18 1.98
CA ASN A 62 -15.55 1.50 2.60
C ASN A 62 -14.09 1.95 2.63
N PRO A 63 -13.71 3.06 1.96
CA PRO A 63 -12.34 3.54 1.92
C PRO A 63 -11.74 3.84 3.30
N ALA A 64 -12.56 4.17 4.30
CA ALA A 64 -12.09 4.44 5.65
C ALA A 64 -11.71 3.19 6.45
N THR A 65 -12.17 2.00 6.04
CA THR A 65 -11.98 0.76 6.79
C THR A 65 -11.35 -0.37 6.00
N ALA A 66 -11.24 -0.25 4.68
CA ALA A 66 -10.81 -1.32 3.79
C ALA A 66 -9.41 -1.87 4.10
N LEU A 67 -8.52 -1.07 4.71
CA LEU A 67 -7.15 -1.47 5.06
C LEU A 67 -6.88 -1.42 6.57
N LYS A 68 -7.91 -1.46 7.42
CA LYS A 68 -7.71 -1.38 8.88
C LYS A 68 -7.24 -2.70 9.49
N GLU A 69 -7.83 -3.80 9.04
CA GLU A 69 -7.55 -5.10 9.64
C GLU A 69 -6.33 -5.75 8.98
N PRO A 70 -5.49 -6.45 9.75
CA PRO A 70 -4.26 -7.07 9.26
C PRO A 70 -4.46 -8.02 8.08
N ASN A 71 -5.53 -8.80 8.12
CA ASN A 71 -5.83 -9.82 7.11
C ASN A 71 -6.86 -9.30 6.08
N SER A 72 -6.92 -8.00 5.88
CA SER A 72 -7.75 -7.41 4.84
C SER A 72 -7.00 -7.32 3.52
N VAL A 73 -7.74 -7.44 2.43
CA VAL A 73 -7.22 -7.29 1.07
C VAL A 73 -8.21 -6.51 0.21
N VAL A 74 -7.68 -5.55 -0.54
CA VAL A 74 -8.42 -4.83 -1.58
C VAL A 74 -7.95 -5.32 -2.93
N LEU A 75 -8.90 -5.71 -3.78
CA LEU A 75 -8.62 -6.21 -5.12
C LEU A 75 -8.91 -5.12 -6.16
N SER A 76 -8.20 -5.16 -7.28
CA SER A 76 -8.65 -4.47 -8.49
C SER A 76 -9.88 -5.17 -9.06
N GLU A 77 -10.66 -4.46 -9.85
CA GLU A 77 -11.81 -4.98 -10.58
C GLU A 77 -11.45 -6.24 -11.40
N ASP A 78 -10.35 -6.19 -12.15
CA ASP A 78 -9.86 -7.32 -12.95
C ASP A 78 -9.50 -8.53 -12.07
N MET A 79 -8.87 -8.30 -10.93
CA MET A 79 -8.49 -9.37 -10.02
C MET A 79 -9.71 -10.02 -9.38
N ALA A 80 -10.70 -9.24 -8.99
CA ALA A 80 -11.98 -9.75 -8.47
C ALA A 80 -12.70 -10.60 -9.50
N MET A 81 -12.77 -10.14 -10.75
CA MET A 81 -13.36 -10.88 -11.87
C MET A 81 -12.58 -12.18 -12.16
N GLN A 82 -11.26 -12.13 -12.15
CA GLN A 82 -10.40 -13.31 -12.40
C GLN A 82 -10.59 -14.38 -11.32
N GLN A 83 -10.64 -13.99 -10.05
CA GLN A 83 -10.69 -14.95 -8.94
C GLN A 83 -12.10 -15.43 -8.60
N PHE A 84 -13.11 -14.59 -8.75
CA PHE A 84 -14.45 -14.86 -8.28
C PHE A 84 -15.53 -14.79 -9.38
N GLY A 85 -15.18 -14.36 -10.59
CA GLY A 85 -16.13 -14.15 -11.68
C GLY A 85 -17.09 -12.99 -11.45
N THR A 86 -16.85 -12.16 -10.45
CA THR A 86 -17.70 -11.03 -10.08
C THR A 86 -16.91 -9.94 -9.35
N THR A 87 -17.34 -8.69 -9.50
CA THR A 87 -16.84 -7.58 -8.67
C THR A 87 -17.51 -7.53 -7.29
N ASP A 88 -18.56 -8.31 -7.06
CA ASP A 88 -19.20 -8.43 -5.75
C ASP A 88 -18.46 -9.48 -4.90
N ALA A 89 -17.24 -9.15 -4.54
CA ALA A 89 -16.30 -10.03 -3.88
C ALA A 89 -16.09 -9.73 -2.38
N LEU A 90 -16.81 -8.76 -1.81
CA LEU A 90 -16.69 -8.43 -0.38
C LEU A 90 -16.97 -9.64 0.50
N GLY A 91 -16.13 -9.83 1.53
CA GLY A 91 -16.25 -10.93 2.48
C GLY A 91 -15.75 -12.27 1.96
N LYS A 92 -15.40 -12.38 0.67
CA LYS A 92 -14.77 -13.60 0.14
C LYS A 92 -13.35 -13.70 0.63
N THR A 93 -12.84 -14.93 0.68
CA THR A 93 -11.51 -15.23 1.23
C THR A 93 -10.55 -15.63 0.13
N MET A 94 -9.32 -15.14 0.21
CA MET A 94 -8.17 -15.53 -0.59
C MET A 94 -7.08 -16.10 0.31
N LEU A 95 -6.31 -17.05 -0.19
CA LEU A 95 -5.21 -17.67 0.55
C LEU A 95 -3.88 -17.15 -0.02
N PHE A 96 -3.10 -16.51 0.84
CA PHE A 96 -1.76 -16.06 0.52
C PHE A 96 -0.74 -16.70 1.45
N LYS A 97 0.43 -17.02 0.90
CA LYS A 97 1.52 -17.60 1.66
C LYS A 97 2.16 -16.55 2.54
N LYS A 98 2.20 -16.83 3.83
CA LYS A 98 2.93 -16.07 4.84
C LYS A 98 3.85 -17.03 5.57
N ASP A 99 5.14 -16.72 5.56
CA ASP A 99 6.17 -17.67 6.00
C ASP A 99 6.01 -19.01 5.25
N ASP A 100 5.78 -20.11 5.93
CA ASP A 100 5.59 -21.43 5.33
C ASP A 100 4.13 -21.91 5.24
N ARG A 101 3.15 -21.02 5.50
CA ARG A 101 1.73 -21.38 5.57
C ARG A 101 0.89 -20.48 4.67
N PHE A 102 -0.22 -21.07 4.17
CA PHE A 102 -1.26 -20.28 3.51
C PHE A 102 -2.24 -19.76 4.55
N GLU A 103 -2.36 -18.45 4.67
CA GLU A 103 -3.26 -17.76 5.58
C GLU A 103 -4.44 -17.13 4.82
N PRO A 104 -5.64 -17.13 5.42
CA PRO A 104 -6.81 -16.52 4.81
C PRO A 104 -6.78 -15.00 4.97
N TYR A 105 -7.09 -14.31 3.88
CA TYR A 105 -7.29 -12.87 3.82
C TYR A 105 -8.69 -12.59 3.30
N VAL A 106 -9.39 -11.65 3.93
CA VAL A 106 -10.76 -11.28 3.60
C VAL A 106 -10.78 -10.09 2.66
N VAL A 107 -11.53 -10.21 1.58
CA VAL A 107 -11.74 -9.10 0.64
C VAL A 107 -12.61 -8.03 1.30
N THR A 108 -12.03 -6.88 1.57
CA THR A 108 -12.66 -5.72 2.23
C THR A 108 -12.98 -4.58 1.28
N GLY A 109 -12.49 -4.68 0.06
CA GLY A 109 -12.77 -3.70 -0.98
C GLY A 109 -12.46 -4.22 -2.37
N VAL A 110 -13.16 -3.66 -3.35
CA VAL A 110 -12.84 -3.81 -4.78
C VAL A 110 -12.65 -2.42 -5.35
N ALA A 111 -11.45 -2.14 -5.81
CA ALA A 111 -11.09 -0.86 -6.40
C ALA A 111 -11.29 -0.89 -7.92
N LYS A 112 -11.65 0.25 -8.51
CA LYS A 112 -11.59 0.40 -9.95
C LYS A 112 -10.18 0.15 -10.47
N ASN A 113 -10.06 -0.39 -11.67
CA ASN A 113 -8.74 -0.62 -12.29
C ASN A 113 -7.92 0.67 -12.33
N CYS A 114 -6.64 0.55 -11.99
CA CYS A 114 -5.74 1.69 -12.05
C CYS A 114 -5.55 2.15 -13.50
N PRO A 115 -5.63 3.46 -13.78
CA PRO A 115 -5.34 3.98 -15.11
C PRO A 115 -3.93 3.61 -15.58
N GLN A 116 -3.75 3.41 -16.89
CA GLN A 116 -2.45 3.01 -17.44
C GLN A 116 -1.33 4.02 -17.18
N ASN A 117 -1.67 5.30 -17.06
CA ASN A 117 -0.74 6.39 -16.74
C ASN A 117 -0.57 6.66 -15.24
N SER A 118 -1.17 5.84 -14.37
CA SER A 118 -1.01 5.98 -12.93
C SER A 118 0.39 5.55 -12.49
N SER A 119 1.01 6.35 -11.61
CA SER A 119 2.27 5.99 -10.94
C SER A 119 2.10 4.90 -9.89
N ILE A 120 0.86 4.67 -9.43
CA ILE A 120 0.50 3.62 -8.49
C ILE A 120 -0.42 2.66 -9.23
N ARG A 121 0.01 1.42 -9.33
CA ARG A 121 -0.78 0.34 -9.94
C ARG A 121 -0.75 -0.85 -9.00
N PHE A 122 -1.90 -1.41 -8.73
CA PHE A 122 -2.02 -2.63 -7.95
C PHE A 122 -3.16 -3.50 -8.50
N ARG A 123 -3.02 -4.80 -8.32
CA ARG A 123 -4.10 -5.78 -8.50
C ARG A 123 -4.58 -6.31 -7.16
N VAL A 124 -3.64 -6.40 -6.20
CA VAL A 124 -3.90 -6.83 -4.83
C VAL A 124 -3.19 -5.88 -3.89
N LEU A 125 -3.94 -5.25 -2.99
CA LEU A 125 -3.45 -4.25 -2.06
C LEU A 125 -3.75 -4.70 -0.62
N MET A 126 -2.72 -4.67 0.21
CA MET A 126 -2.79 -5.06 1.63
C MET A 126 -2.32 -3.93 2.54
N PRO A 127 -2.80 -3.89 3.79
CA PRO A 127 -2.24 -2.98 4.78
C PRO A 127 -0.82 -3.39 5.13
N MET A 128 0.06 -2.41 5.24
CA MET A 128 1.40 -2.58 5.78
C MET A 128 1.32 -2.62 7.29
N ILE A 129 1.56 -3.80 7.86
CA ILE A 129 1.60 -3.97 9.31
C ILE A 129 3.05 -3.92 9.74
N VAL A 130 3.33 -2.95 10.57
CA VAL A 130 4.62 -2.80 11.21
C VAL A 130 4.55 -3.50 12.56
N SER A 131 5.37 -4.51 12.74
CA SER A 131 5.53 -5.08 14.08
C SER A 131 6.13 -4.01 15.01
N LYS A 132 5.83 -4.11 16.32
CA LYS A 132 6.45 -3.20 17.32
C LYS A 132 7.97 -3.36 17.36
N GLU A 133 8.47 -4.54 17.01
CA GLU A 133 9.89 -4.85 16.93
C GLU A 133 10.55 -4.15 15.73
N ASP A 134 9.89 -4.14 14.56
CA ASP A 134 10.38 -3.42 13.38
C ASP A 134 10.35 -1.90 13.59
N ALA A 135 9.35 -1.42 14.32
CA ALA A 135 9.24 0.00 14.66
C ALA A 135 10.32 0.47 15.66
N SER A 136 10.82 -0.43 16.52
CA SER A 136 11.88 -0.14 17.49
C SER A 136 13.29 -0.26 16.90
N ASN A 137 13.47 -1.04 15.84
CA ASN A 137 14.75 -1.28 15.19
C ASN A 137 15.08 -0.16 14.18
N ASN A 138 15.36 1.01 14.70
CA ASN A 138 15.70 2.23 13.92
C ASN A 138 16.98 2.09 13.07
N GLU A 139 17.76 1.02 13.26
CA GLU A 139 19.07 0.87 12.63
C GLU A 139 19.07 0.00 11.36
N ASN A 140 18.02 -0.74 11.07
CA ASN A 140 17.92 -1.52 9.83
C ASN A 140 17.42 -0.68 8.63
N TRP A 141 18.09 0.40 8.38
CA TRP A 141 17.84 1.32 7.24
C TRP A 141 17.96 0.66 5.87
N PHE A 142 18.62 -0.48 5.78
CA PHE A 142 19.09 -1.04 4.52
C PHE A 142 18.16 -2.10 3.91
N ASN A 143 17.13 -2.56 4.62
CA ASN A 143 16.40 -3.75 4.19
C ASN A 143 15.03 -3.50 3.53
N PHE A 144 14.54 -2.26 3.48
CA PHE A 144 13.23 -1.98 2.86
C PHE A 144 13.29 -0.76 1.95
N PHE A 145 13.49 -1.04 0.66
CA PHE A 145 13.27 -0.02 -0.37
C PHE A 145 11.78 0.11 -0.62
N MET A 146 11.19 1.21 -0.18
CA MET A 146 9.79 1.51 -0.43
C MET A 146 9.63 2.86 -1.10
N ASN A 147 8.58 3.01 -1.87
CA ASN A 147 8.18 4.29 -2.41
C ASN A 147 7.39 5.06 -1.35
N THR A 148 7.80 6.27 -1.04
CA THR A 148 7.04 7.17 -0.18
C THR A 148 6.44 8.28 -1.04
N PHE A 149 5.13 8.39 -1.01
CA PHE A 149 4.40 9.49 -1.60
C PHE A 149 4.08 10.51 -0.52
N VAL A 150 4.37 11.76 -0.77
CA VAL A 150 4.02 12.86 0.14
C VAL A 150 2.92 13.70 -0.49
N VAL A 151 1.94 14.05 0.33
CA VAL A 151 0.85 14.94 -0.06
C VAL A 151 1.22 16.35 0.37
N LEU A 152 1.34 17.23 -0.62
CA LEU A 152 1.68 18.64 -0.38
C LEU A 152 0.41 19.48 -0.29
N THR A 153 0.50 20.59 0.46
CA THR A 153 -0.55 21.62 0.43
C THR A 153 -0.70 22.18 -0.98
N PRO A 154 -1.94 22.52 -1.43
CA PRO A 154 -2.15 23.20 -2.70
C PRO A 154 -1.32 24.50 -2.80
N GLY A 155 -0.71 24.75 -3.97
CA GLY A 155 0.13 25.93 -4.20
C GLY A 155 1.58 25.82 -3.72
N ALA A 156 1.97 24.65 -3.22
CA ALA A 156 3.33 24.41 -2.76
C ALA A 156 4.34 24.33 -3.91
N ASP A 157 5.42 25.14 -3.86
CA ASP A 157 6.52 25.10 -4.83
C ASP A 157 7.33 23.80 -4.69
N THR A 158 7.16 22.91 -5.66
CA THR A 158 7.80 21.58 -5.69
C THR A 158 9.32 21.64 -5.83
N ALA A 159 9.87 22.70 -6.46
CA ALA A 159 11.30 22.84 -6.68
C ALA A 159 12.06 23.20 -5.39
N LYS A 160 11.52 24.15 -4.61
CA LYS A 160 12.08 24.52 -3.29
C LYS A 160 12.03 23.36 -2.30
N LYS A 161 11.06 22.47 -2.43
CA LYS A 161 10.84 21.34 -1.51
C LYS A 161 11.73 20.15 -1.80
N LYS A 162 12.05 19.87 -3.07
CA LYS A 162 13.11 18.90 -3.39
C LYS A 162 14.43 19.26 -2.71
N LYS A 163 14.75 20.56 -2.58
CA LYS A 163 15.95 21.04 -1.91
C LYS A 163 15.88 20.84 -0.39
N LYS A 164 14.73 21.13 0.24
CA LYS A 164 14.51 20.88 1.68
C LYS A 164 14.51 19.39 2.02
N MET A 165 13.92 18.56 1.17
CA MET A 165 13.95 17.10 1.35
C MET A 165 15.38 16.55 1.31
N LYS A 166 16.26 17.07 0.44
CA LYS A 166 17.68 16.70 0.43
C LYS A 166 18.40 17.06 1.72
N GLN A 167 18.09 18.18 2.34
CA GLN A 167 18.72 18.65 3.59
C GLN A 167 18.34 17.81 4.83
N VAL A 168 17.24 17.08 4.77
CA VAL A 168 16.83 16.15 5.86
C VAL A 168 17.59 14.82 5.77
N TYR A 169 18.31 14.58 4.66
CA TYR A 169 19.16 13.40 4.46
C TYR A 169 20.63 13.60 4.94
N GLU A 170 21.06 14.84 5.10
CA GLU A 170 22.38 15.20 5.65
C GLU A 170 22.31 15.35 7.16
#